data_1bb958788e0a43cf790ac7c951ac74be
#
_entry.id   1bb958788e0a43cf790ac7c951ac74be
#
_cell.length_a   1.000
_cell.length_b   1.000
_cell.length_c   1.000
_cell.angle_alpha   90.00
_cell.angle_beta   90.00
_cell.angle_gamma   90.00
#
_symmetry.space_group_name_H-M   'P 1'
#
loop_
_entity.id
_entity.type
_entity.pdbx_description
1 polymer ?
#
loop_
_entity_poly.entity_id
_entity_poly.type
_entity_poly.pdbx_seq_one_letter_code
_entity_poly.pdbx_strand_id
1 'polypeptide(L)'
;AETEEDSSVTINVVSNDSYNWVADQLRYYAKRNITFSTHIHISVDCPDRAIKITNATRRWIPAMLAISSNSPFFEGVNTGFKSSRTMQFGAFPKTNIPVKIDSFESYVSLVNTLIETGSIKKPRQIWWKIRPHLDYGTLEYRICDVQRSLKRTELLVALTQALVHSYDNKVKLN
;
A
#
# COMPACT_ATOMS: atom_id res chain seq x y z
N ALA A 1 33.56 25.34 19.76
CA ALA A 1 32.62 24.28 19.42
C ALA A 1 31.40 24.97 18.83
N GLU A 2 31.38 25.06 17.49
CA GLU A 2 30.21 25.54 16.75
C GLU A 2 29.14 24.47 16.83
N THR A 3 27.99 24.80 17.38
CA THR A 3 26.79 23.98 17.35
C THR A 3 26.28 23.99 15.91
N GLU A 4 26.43 22.88 15.19
CA GLU A 4 25.71 22.66 13.95
C GLU A 4 24.22 22.84 14.25
N GLU A 5 23.61 23.87 13.68
CA GLU A 5 22.16 24.02 13.66
C GLU A 5 21.59 22.83 12.91
N ASP A 6 20.91 21.94 13.66
CA ASP A 6 20.18 20.82 13.11
C ASP A 6 19.05 21.38 12.22
N SER A 7 19.30 21.45 10.91
CA SER A 7 18.31 21.84 9.91
C SER A 7 17.26 20.72 9.72
N SER A 8 16.73 20.22 10.85
CA SER A 8 15.69 19.21 10.82
C SER A 8 14.44 19.79 10.17
N VAL A 9 14.10 19.29 9.00
CA VAL A 9 12.84 19.60 8.34
C VAL A 9 11.70 19.21 9.28
N THR A 10 11.04 20.20 9.86
CA THR A 10 9.89 19.96 10.72
C THR A 10 8.71 19.54 9.87
N ILE A 11 8.37 18.25 9.90
CA ILE A 11 7.21 17.72 9.20
C ILE A 11 5.98 17.97 10.04
N ASN A 12 5.11 18.85 9.54
CA ASN A 12 3.79 19.05 10.13
C ASN A 12 2.85 17.93 9.63
N VAL A 13 2.50 17.01 10.53
CA VAL A 13 1.51 15.97 10.26
C VAL A 13 0.12 16.59 10.29
N VAL A 14 -0.66 16.40 9.22
CA VAL A 14 -2.06 16.82 9.20
C VAL A 14 -2.81 16.10 10.31
N SER A 15 -3.43 16.86 11.22
CA SER A 15 -4.17 16.29 12.35
C SER A 15 -5.50 15.71 11.86
N ASN A 16 -5.59 14.40 11.84
CA ASN A 16 -6.84 13.63 11.76
C ASN A 16 -6.68 12.31 12.50
N ASP A 17 -7.79 11.66 12.83
CA ASP A 17 -7.80 10.43 13.62
C ASP A 17 -6.89 9.33 13.08
N SER A 18 -6.79 9.22 11.75
CA SER A 18 -5.98 8.16 11.13
C SER A 18 -4.50 8.46 11.23
N TYR A 19 -4.10 9.71 11.03
CA TYR A 19 -2.69 10.12 11.15
C TYR A 19 -2.25 10.21 12.60
N ASN A 20 -3.13 10.62 13.50
CA ASN A 20 -2.85 10.61 14.95
C ASN A 20 -2.60 9.16 15.39
N TRP A 21 -3.43 8.20 14.96
CA TRP A 21 -3.21 6.80 15.26
C TRP A 21 -1.87 6.28 14.68
N VAL A 22 -1.50 6.69 13.45
CA VAL A 22 -0.17 6.35 12.87
C VAL A 22 0.96 6.92 13.72
N ALA A 23 0.84 8.18 14.14
CA ALA A 23 1.83 8.84 14.98
C ALA A 23 2.00 8.10 16.33
N ASP A 24 0.90 7.65 16.93
CA ASP A 24 0.92 6.87 18.16
C ASP A 24 1.60 5.49 17.98
N GLN A 25 1.38 4.84 16.84
CA GLN A 25 1.99 3.53 16.55
C GLN A 25 3.47 3.63 16.21
N LEU A 26 3.85 4.59 15.38
CA LEU A 26 5.22 4.74 14.87
C LEU A 26 6.09 5.67 15.72
N ARG A 27 5.49 6.48 16.60
CA ARG A 27 6.19 7.40 17.51
C ARG A 27 7.28 8.22 16.79
N TYR A 28 8.53 8.06 17.16
CA TYR A 28 9.68 8.73 16.54
C TYR A 28 9.72 8.58 15.01
N TYR A 29 9.42 7.39 14.51
CA TYR A 29 9.48 7.10 13.07
C TYR A 29 8.36 7.73 12.26
N ALA A 30 7.24 8.12 12.90
CA ALA A 30 6.12 8.77 12.20
C ALA A 30 6.55 10.07 11.52
N LYS A 31 7.38 10.87 12.19
CA LYS A 31 7.87 12.15 11.69
C LYS A 31 8.88 12.01 10.55
N ARG A 32 9.50 10.85 10.40
CA ARG A 32 10.50 10.56 9.35
C ARG A 32 9.90 9.83 8.15
N ASN A 33 8.61 9.53 8.18
CA ASN A 33 7.96 8.74 7.15
C ASN A 33 7.28 9.63 6.11
N ILE A 34 8.09 10.23 5.23
CA ILE A 34 7.62 10.95 4.06
C ILE A 34 7.70 10.00 2.87
N THR A 35 6.58 9.41 2.50
CA THR A 35 6.53 8.48 1.38
C THR A 35 5.49 8.90 0.36
N PHE A 36 5.88 8.93 -0.92
CA PHE A 36 5.00 9.22 -2.04
C PHE A 36 4.76 7.95 -2.84
N SER A 37 3.52 7.72 -3.26
CA SER A 37 3.16 6.51 -4.01
C SER A 37 2.06 6.78 -5.02
N THR A 38 2.00 5.90 -6.02
CA THR A 38 0.84 5.78 -6.89
C THR A 38 -0.04 4.64 -6.38
N HIS A 39 -1.27 4.95 -5.98
CA HIS A 39 -2.28 3.95 -5.68
C HIS A 39 -3.20 3.79 -6.88
N ILE A 40 -3.43 2.54 -7.28
CA ILE A 40 -4.26 2.21 -8.45
C ILE A 40 -5.45 1.41 -7.96
N HIS A 41 -6.65 1.94 -8.19
CA HIS A 41 -7.91 1.30 -7.84
C HIS A 41 -8.57 0.73 -9.09
N ILE A 42 -8.85 -0.56 -9.08
CA ILE A 42 -9.59 -1.25 -10.15
C ILE A 42 -10.89 -1.77 -9.56
N SER A 43 -12.03 -1.35 -10.14
CA SER A 43 -13.34 -1.78 -9.69
C SER A 43 -13.55 -3.27 -9.93
N VAL A 44 -14.11 -3.95 -8.92
CA VAL A 44 -14.56 -5.34 -9.01
C VAL A 44 -15.91 -5.41 -8.28
N ASP A 45 -16.96 -5.71 -9.02
CA ASP A 45 -18.34 -5.64 -8.56
C ASP A 45 -18.80 -6.80 -7.65
N CYS A 46 -17.95 -7.81 -7.43
CA CYS A 46 -18.26 -8.95 -6.59
C CYS A 46 -17.16 -9.14 -5.54
N PRO A 47 -17.49 -9.08 -4.23
CA PRO A 47 -16.53 -9.22 -3.15
C PRO A 47 -15.71 -10.52 -3.19
N ASP A 48 -16.34 -11.66 -3.43
CA ASP A 48 -15.63 -12.95 -3.50
C ASP A 48 -14.69 -13.02 -4.71
N ARG A 49 -15.08 -12.43 -5.85
CA ARG A 49 -14.18 -12.29 -6.99
C ARG A 49 -12.99 -11.39 -6.66
N ALA A 50 -13.21 -10.30 -5.93
CA ALA A 50 -12.14 -9.43 -5.49
C ALA A 50 -11.11 -10.20 -4.63
N ILE A 51 -11.56 -11.08 -3.74
CA ILE A 51 -10.67 -11.94 -2.94
C ILE A 51 -9.91 -12.93 -3.82
N LYS A 52 -10.59 -13.62 -4.74
CA LYS A 52 -9.95 -14.57 -5.67
C LYS A 52 -8.88 -13.87 -6.54
N ILE A 53 -9.20 -12.69 -7.07
CA ILE A 53 -8.26 -11.88 -7.87
C ILE A 53 -7.10 -11.39 -7.00
N THR A 54 -7.37 -10.94 -5.77
CA THR A 54 -6.32 -10.56 -4.81
C THR A 54 -5.33 -11.72 -4.62
N ASN A 55 -5.82 -12.91 -4.31
CA ASN A 55 -4.99 -14.10 -4.12
C ASN A 55 -4.16 -14.43 -5.37
N ALA A 56 -4.77 -14.35 -6.56
CA ALA A 56 -4.13 -14.68 -7.82
C ALA A 56 -3.05 -13.65 -8.22
N THR A 57 -3.27 -12.37 -7.89
CA THR A 57 -2.37 -11.28 -8.32
C THR A 57 -1.28 -10.95 -7.30
N ARG A 58 -1.34 -11.46 -6.06
CA ARG A 58 -0.28 -11.30 -5.05
C ARG A 58 1.12 -11.63 -5.59
N ARG A 59 1.23 -12.68 -6.38
CA ARG A 59 2.48 -13.15 -6.99
C ARG A 59 3.14 -12.12 -7.92
N TRP A 60 2.38 -11.15 -8.43
CA TRP A 60 2.86 -10.10 -9.32
C TRP A 60 3.35 -8.85 -8.60
N ILE A 61 3.12 -8.73 -7.29
CA ILE A 61 3.53 -7.56 -6.50
C ILE A 61 5.05 -7.29 -6.61
N PRO A 62 5.96 -8.29 -6.53
CA PRO A 62 7.38 -8.04 -6.74
C PRO A 62 7.73 -7.52 -8.15
N ALA A 63 7.07 -8.06 -9.19
CA ALA A 63 7.28 -7.58 -10.56
C ALA A 63 6.77 -6.15 -10.75
N MET A 64 5.59 -5.83 -10.18
CA MET A 64 5.05 -4.47 -10.19
C MET A 64 5.98 -3.49 -9.46
N LEU A 65 6.58 -3.90 -8.34
CA LEU A 65 7.59 -3.10 -7.66
C LEU A 65 8.80 -2.85 -8.58
N ALA A 66 9.32 -3.90 -9.22
CA ALA A 66 10.50 -3.80 -10.07
C ALA A 66 10.31 -2.78 -11.22
N ILE A 67 9.16 -2.81 -11.89
CA ILE A 67 8.87 -1.89 -13.01
C ILE A 67 8.49 -0.49 -12.57
N SER A 68 8.01 -0.31 -11.33
CA SER A 68 7.58 0.98 -10.78
C SER A 68 8.60 1.64 -9.86
N SER A 69 9.71 0.99 -9.55
CA SER A 69 10.75 1.53 -8.66
C SER A 69 11.27 2.86 -9.15
N ASN A 70 11.18 3.91 -8.32
CA ASN A 70 11.55 5.28 -8.67
C ASN A 70 11.91 6.14 -7.45
N SER A 71 12.29 5.53 -6.34
CA SER A 71 12.63 6.23 -5.09
C SER A 71 13.97 5.78 -4.49
N PRO A 72 15.12 6.04 -5.17
CA PRO A 72 16.43 5.59 -4.69
C PRO A 72 16.98 6.44 -3.54
N PHE A 73 16.44 7.63 -3.32
CA PHE A 73 16.92 8.56 -2.30
C PHE A 73 16.00 8.62 -1.09
N PHE A 74 16.61 8.82 0.07
CA PHE A 74 15.92 9.15 1.32
C PHE A 74 16.77 10.14 2.12
N GLU A 75 16.16 11.21 2.62
CA GLU A 75 16.86 12.29 3.37
C GLU A 75 18.12 12.80 2.64
N GLY A 76 18.04 12.95 1.32
CA GLY A 76 19.16 13.42 0.48
C GLY A 76 20.23 12.38 0.17
N VAL A 77 20.17 11.18 0.77
CA VAL A 77 21.17 10.13 0.60
C VAL A 77 20.71 9.08 -0.40
N ASN A 78 21.61 8.62 -1.27
CA ASN A 78 21.38 7.45 -2.10
C ASN A 78 21.43 6.19 -1.22
N THR A 79 20.27 5.54 -1.07
CA THR A 79 20.11 4.39 -0.18
C THR A 79 20.67 3.07 -0.73
N GLY A 80 21.04 3.03 -2.01
CA GLY A 80 21.40 1.80 -2.73
C GLY A 80 20.19 0.98 -3.20
N PHE A 81 18.98 1.27 -2.72
CA PHE A 81 17.75 0.62 -3.17
C PHE A 81 17.11 1.38 -4.34
N LYS A 82 16.43 0.66 -5.24
CA LYS A 82 15.65 1.29 -6.33
C LYS A 82 14.31 1.84 -5.84
N SER A 83 13.76 1.27 -4.75
CA SER A 83 12.58 1.74 -4.04
C SER A 83 12.85 1.82 -2.55
N SER A 84 13.40 2.92 -2.09
CA SER A 84 13.58 3.25 -0.68
C SER A 84 12.23 3.38 0.03
N ARG A 85 11.21 3.89 -0.67
CA ARG A 85 9.84 3.97 -0.18
C ARG A 85 9.32 2.63 0.33
N THR A 86 9.56 1.55 -0.42
CA THR A 86 9.07 0.22 -0.02
C THR A 86 9.70 -0.25 1.29
N MET A 87 10.97 0.07 1.52
CA MET A 87 11.67 -0.25 2.76
C MET A 87 11.10 0.56 3.93
N GLN A 88 10.94 1.87 3.76
CA GLN A 88 10.38 2.75 4.79
C GLN A 88 8.94 2.37 5.14
N PHE A 89 8.11 2.15 4.12
CA PHE A 89 6.71 1.77 4.32
C PHE A 89 6.59 0.37 4.95
N GLY A 90 7.62 -0.46 4.87
CA GLY A 90 7.67 -1.76 5.55
C GLY A 90 7.65 -1.67 7.08
N ALA A 91 8.02 -0.52 7.66
CA ALA A 91 7.95 -0.28 9.10
C ALA A 91 6.53 -0.03 9.62
N PHE A 92 5.56 0.28 8.75
CA PHE A 92 4.18 0.47 9.17
C PHE A 92 3.52 -0.83 9.61
N PRO A 93 2.64 -0.78 10.62
CA PRO A 93 1.87 -1.93 11.03
C PRO A 93 0.93 -2.40 9.92
N LYS A 94 0.67 -3.73 9.90
CA LYS A 94 -0.27 -4.36 8.94
C LYS A 94 0.00 -4.01 7.46
N THR A 95 1.27 -3.94 7.08
CA THR A 95 1.73 -3.73 5.69
C THR A 95 2.13 -5.06 5.03
N ASN A 96 2.87 -4.99 3.91
CA ASN A 96 3.35 -6.11 3.10
C ASN A 96 2.28 -6.75 2.20
N ILE A 97 2.61 -7.90 1.63
CA ILE A 97 1.72 -8.68 0.76
C ILE A 97 0.71 -9.40 1.67
N PRO A 98 -0.60 -9.34 1.38
CA PRO A 98 -1.59 -10.03 2.19
C PRO A 98 -1.35 -11.55 2.24
N VAL A 99 -1.76 -12.17 3.32
CA VAL A 99 -1.89 -13.64 3.37
C VAL A 99 -2.93 -14.12 2.35
N LYS A 100 -2.94 -15.42 2.05
CA LYS A 100 -4.04 -16.00 1.28
C LYS A 100 -5.32 -15.91 2.11
N ILE A 101 -6.41 -15.52 1.47
CA ILE A 101 -7.74 -15.36 2.08
C ILE A 101 -8.69 -16.28 1.32
N ASP A 102 -9.44 -17.11 2.03
CA ASP A 102 -10.26 -18.14 1.38
C ASP A 102 -11.57 -17.60 0.79
N SER A 103 -12.21 -16.63 1.47
CA SER A 103 -13.47 -16.02 1.05
C SER A 103 -13.57 -14.56 1.50
N PHE A 104 -14.56 -13.85 1.02
CA PHE A 104 -14.86 -12.51 1.52
C PHE A 104 -15.27 -12.53 2.99
N GLU A 105 -16.02 -13.54 3.42
CA GLU A 105 -16.39 -13.73 4.83
C GLU A 105 -15.14 -13.90 5.72
N SER A 106 -14.16 -14.70 5.28
CA SER A 106 -12.89 -14.86 5.99
C SER A 106 -12.11 -13.53 6.07
N TYR A 107 -12.19 -12.70 5.02
CA TYR A 107 -11.59 -11.37 5.05
C TYR A 107 -12.27 -10.46 6.07
N VAL A 108 -13.61 -10.45 6.10
CA VAL A 108 -14.37 -9.66 7.07
C VAL A 108 -14.08 -10.13 8.50
N SER A 109 -14.03 -11.44 8.73
CA SER A 109 -13.67 -12.03 10.03
C SER A 109 -12.27 -11.59 10.48
N LEU A 110 -11.28 -11.63 9.59
CA LEU A 110 -9.92 -11.15 9.87
C LEU A 110 -9.91 -9.66 10.25
N VAL A 111 -10.65 -8.83 9.50
CA VAL A 111 -10.75 -7.39 9.79
C VAL A 111 -11.38 -7.16 11.16
N ASN A 112 -12.47 -7.85 11.47
CA ASN A 112 -13.15 -7.74 12.76
C ASN A 112 -12.23 -8.16 13.91
N THR A 113 -11.53 -9.28 13.78
CA THR A 113 -10.53 -9.72 14.78
C THR A 113 -9.46 -8.66 15.03
N LEU A 114 -8.95 -8.01 13.96
CA LEU A 114 -7.97 -6.94 14.11
C LEU A 114 -8.54 -5.71 14.83
N ILE A 115 -9.82 -5.41 14.64
CA ILE A 115 -10.51 -4.32 15.34
C ILE A 115 -10.74 -4.69 16.81
N GLU A 116 -11.29 -5.87 17.08
CA GLU A 116 -11.58 -6.38 18.43
C GLU A 116 -10.34 -6.48 19.31
N THR A 117 -9.21 -6.89 18.71
CA THR A 117 -7.91 -6.94 19.41
C THR A 117 -7.23 -5.57 19.54
N GLY A 118 -7.85 -4.50 19.06
CA GLY A 118 -7.27 -3.15 19.08
C GLY A 118 -6.06 -2.96 18.15
N SER A 119 -5.78 -3.94 17.29
CA SER A 119 -4.65 -3.88 16.33
C SER A 119 -4.86 -2.82 15.25
N ILE A 120 -6.11 -2.53 14.91
CA ILE A 120 -6.54 -1.43 14.06
C ILE A 120 -7.85 -0.85 14.63
N LYS A 121 -8.16 0.40 14.26
CA LYS A 121 -9.45 1.05 14.59
C LYS A 121 -10.45 1.01 13.41
N LYS A 122 -9.94 0.96 12.19
CA LYS A 122 -10.75 1.01 10.95
C LYS A 122 -10.12 0.11 9.88
N PRO A 123 -10.91 -0.53 8.99
CA PRO A 123 -10.40 -1.42 7.93
C PRO A 123 -9.32 -0.78 7.04
N ARG A 124 -9.44 0.52 6.77
CA ARG A 124 -8.48 1.28 5.95
C ARG A 124 -7.06 1.35 6.55
N GLN A 125 -6.86 0.96 7.80
CA GLN A 125 -5.55 0.89 8.46
C GLN A 125 -4.80 -0.43 8.16
N ILE A 126 -5.36 -1.30 7.35
CA ILE A 126 -4.65 -2.43 6.74
C ILE A 126 -3.95 -1.90 5.49
N TRP A 127 -2.63 -1.77 5.53
CA TRP A 127 -1.84 -1.17 4.45
C TRP A 127 -1.11 -2.19 3.59
N TRP A 128 -1.76 -3.29 3.28
CA TRP A 128 -1.21 -4.28 2.36
C TRP A 128 -0.85 -3.69 0.99
N LYS A 129 0.10 -4.30 0.30
CA LYS A 129 0.56 -3.87 -1.03
C LYS A 129 -0.53 -4.05 -2.11
N ILE A 130 -1.47 -4.93 -1.88
CA ILE A 130 -2.76 -5.07 -2.58
C ILE A 130 -3.84 -5.27 -1.53
N ARG A 131 -4.95 -4.56 -1.64
CA ARG A 131 -6.02 -4.57 -0.65
C ARG A 131 -7.39 -4.51 -1.32
N PRO A 132 -8.33 -5.43 -0.99
CA PRO A 132 -9.75 -5.18 -1.23
C PRO A 132 -10.19 -3.96 -0.43
N HIS A 133 -10.66 -2.91 -1.10
CA HIS A 133 -11.09 -1.68 -0.45
C HIS A 133 -12.61 -1.70 -0.28
N LEU A 134 -13.08 -1.88 0.96
CA LEU A 134 -14.50 -2.11 1.27
C LEU A 134 -15.38 -0.91 0.90
N ASP A 135 -14.91 0.31 1.19
CA ASP A 135 -15.71 1.53 0.97
C ASP A 135 -15.88 1.88 -0.53
N TYR A 136 -14.97 1.42 -1.40
CA TYR A 136 -14.95 1.79 -2.82
C TYR A 136 -15.31 0.65 -3.76
N GLY A 137 -15.44 -0.59 -3.27
CA GLY A 137 -15.66 -1.76 -4.13
C GLY A 137 -14.52 -1.98 -5.14
N THR A 138 -13.28 -1.73 -4.74
CA THR A 138 -12.12 -1.79 -5.62
C THR A 138 -11.02 -2.68 -5.06
N LEU A 139 -10.15 -3.18 -5.94
CA LEU A 139 -8.82 -3.65 -5.58
C LEU A 139 -7.84 -2.49 -5.66
N GLU A 140 -7.22 -2.17 -4.54
CA GLU A 140 -6.23 -1.11 -4.41
C GLU A 140 -4.82 -1.69 -4.45
N TYR A 141 -4.08 -1.36 -5.50
CA TYR A 141 -2.65 -1.68 -5.64
C TYR A 141 -1.83 -0.53 -5.10
N ARG A 142 -1.04 -0.78 -4.04
CA ARG A 142 -0.32 0.23 -3.26
C ARG A 142 1.19 0.13 -3.41
N ILE A 143 1.67 -0.81 -4.23
CA ILE A 143 3.10 -1.14 -4.32
C ILE A 143 3.90 -0.11 -5.11
N CYS A 144 3.27 0.60 -6.06
CA CYS A 144 3.98 1.43 -7.02
C CYS A 144 4.53 2.72 -6.40
N ASP A 145 5.78 3.05 -6.68
CA ASP A 145 6.34 4.36 -6.41
C ASP A 145 5.67 5.43 -7.30
N VAL A 146 5.73 6.69 -6.87
CA VAL A 146 5.33 7.80 -7.73
C VAL A 146 6.24 7.86 -8.95
N GLN A 147 5.67 8.15 -10.11
CA GLN A 147 6.39 8.17 -11.37
C GLN A 147 6.75 9.61 -11.80
N ARG A 148 7.84 9.74 -12.57
CA ARG A 148 8.32 11.04 -13.08
C ARG A 148 7.46 11.63 -14.18
N SER A 149 6.61 10.84 -14.82
CA SER A 149 5.77 11.30 -15.91
C SER A 149 4.40 10.67 -15.90
N LEU A 150 3.41 11.40 -16.40
CA LEU A 150 2.05 10.92 -16.55
C LEU A 150 2.00 9.65 -17.41
N LYS A 151 2.75 9.61 -18.52
CA LYS A 151 2.83 8.45 -19.42
C LYS A 151 3.27 7.16 -18.69
N ARG A 152 4.21 7.25 -17.74
CA ARG A 152 4.61 6.09 -16.93
C ARG A 152 3.52 5.70 -15.93
N THR A 153 2.83 6.68 -15.36
CA THR A 153 1.68 6.42 -14.48
C THR A 153 0.56 5.72 -15.26
N GLU A 154 0.23 6.21 -16.44
CA GLU A 154 -0.76 5.59 -17.34
C GLU A 154 -0.41 4.14 -17.69
N LEU A 155 0.87 3.87 -17.98
CA LEU A 155 1.35 2.50 -18.23
C LEU A 155 1.10 1.58 -17.03
N LEU A 156 1.39 2.05 -15.81
CA LEU A 156 1.15 1.25 -14.59
C LEU A 156 -0.34 1.02 -14.36
N VAL A 157 -1.19 2.01 -14.64
CA VAL A 157 -2.65 1.88 -14.56
C VAL A 157 -3.14 0.83 -15.58
N ALA A 158 -2.75 0.98 -16.84
CA ALA A 158 -3.14 0.05 -17.92
C ALA A 158 -2.68 -1.38 -17.63
N LEU A 159 -1.44 -1.56 -17.17
CA LEU A 159 -0.91 -2.86 -16.78
C LEU A 159 -1.70 -3.49 -15.63
N THR A 160 -2.01 -2.70 -14.60
CA THR A 160 -2.78 -3.16 -13.44
C THR A 160 -4.19 -3.55 -13.85
N GLN A 161 -4.83 -2.75 -14.70
CA GLN A 161 -6.16 -3.03 -15.24
C GLN A 161 -6.16 -4.32 -16.07
N ALA A 162 -5.19 -4.48 -16.97
CA ALA A 162 -5.05 -5.69 -17.79
C ALA A 162 -4.81 -6.94 -16.92
N LEU A 163 -4.00 -6.80 -15.86
CA LEU A 163 -3.76 -7.88 -14.91
C LEU A 163 -5.05 -8.31 -14.21
N VAL A 164 -5.78 -7.36 -13.64
CA VAL A 164 -7.06 -7.64 -12.95
C VAL A 164 -8.05 -8.27 -13.92
N HIS A 165 -8.23 -7.70 -15.12
CA HIS A 165 -9.15 -8.20 -16.12
C HIS A 165 -8.81 -9.65 -16.56
N SER A 166 -7.54 -9.95 -16.75
CA SER A 166 -7.09 -11.31 -17.12
C SER A 166 -7.47 -12.35 -16.06
N TYR A 167 -7.38 -12.00 -14.77
CA TYR A 167 -7.77 -12.92 -13.69
C TYR A 167 -9.28 -12.91 -13.43
N ASP A 168 -9.98 -11.79 -13.61
CA ASP A 168 -11.44 -11.73 -13.48
C ASP A 168 -12.11 -12.66 -14.51
N ASN A 169 -11.64 -12.66 -15.76
CA ASN A 169 -12.13 -13.57 -16.78
C ASN A 169 -11.89 -15.04 -16.43
N LYS A 170 -10.71 -15.39 -15.89
CA LYS A 170 -10.41 -16.75 -15.43
C LYS A 170 -11.29 -17.19 -14.27
N VAL A 171 -11.61 -16.28 -13.35
CA VAL A 171 -12.47 -16.56 -12.19
C VAL A 171 -13.94 -16.73 -12.59
N LYS A 172 -14.40 -16.03 -13.64
CA LYS A 172 -15.76 -16.19 -14.18
C LYS A 172 -15.98 -17.52 -14.91
N LEU A 173 -14.89 -18.11 -15.42
CA LEU A 173 -14.94 -19.38 -16.20
C LEU A 173 -14.85 -20.63 -15.32
N ASN A 174 -14.54 -20.48 -14.03
CA ASN A 174 -14.47 -21.55 -13.01
C ASN A 174 -15.53 -21.36 -11.92
#